data_6fca5c0ea7a08889c7c624e49500450d
#
_entry.id   6fca5c0ea7a08889c7c624e49500450d
#
_cell.length_a   1.000
_cell.length_b   1.000
_cell.length_c   1.000
_cell.angle_alpha   90.00
_cell.angle_beta   90.00
_cell.angle_gamma   90.00
#
_symmetry.space_group_name_H-M   'P 1'
#
loop_
_entity.id
_entity.type
_entity.pdbx_description
1 polymer ?
#
loop_
_entity_poly.entity_id
_entity_poly.type
_entity_poly.pdbx_seq_one_letter_code
_entity_poly.pdbx_strand_id
1 'polypeptide(L)'
;YSVNSGKDGSVNSGLGYSVNSGRDGSVNSGGNYSVNSGKDGSVNSGLGYSVNSGRDGSVNSGGNYSVNSGKDGSVNSGLGYSVIYLNGKSAIGVGYKGSIVQGVIGSAFTLPVVEGGEIIKMLSAVIDGERFKERTWYGVKDGRLAEVKPTEEQQKQIDKYEATRGLIDSLEDFYN
;
A
#
# COMPACT_ATOMS: atom_id res chain seq x y z
N TYR A 1 1.05 9.23 -20.43
CA TYR A 1 0.95 10.13 -19.28
C TYR A 1 -0.44 10.73 -19.25
N SER A 2 -1.18 10.55 -18.16
CA SER A 2 -2.47 11.18 -17.94
C SER A 2 -2.64 11.61 -16.49
N VAL A 3 -3.42 12.65 -16.27
CA VAL A 3 -3.86 13.08 -14.93
C VAL A 3 -5.38 13.08 -14.94
N ASN A 4 -5.97 12.32 -14.06
CA ASN A 4 -7.41 12.17 -13.95
C ASN A 4 -7.84 12.45 -12.51
N SER A 5 -8.90 13.19 -12.32
CA SER A 5 -9.45 13.45 -10.99
C SER A 5 -10.98 13.46 -11.00
N GLY A 6 -11.58 13.10 -9.88
CA GLY A 6 -13.04 13.07 -9.74
C GLY A 6 -13.52 12.93 -8.32
N LYS A 7 -14.82 13.12 -8.10
CA LYS A 7 -15.52 12.98 -6.82
C LYS A 7 -16.72 12.05 -6.99
N ASP A 8 -17.33 11.70 -5.86
CA ASP A 8 -18.69 11.13 -5.78
C ASP A 8 -18.88 9.92 -6.71
N GLY A 9 -18.12 8.86 -6.50
CA GLY A 9 -18.23 7.62 -7.27
C GLY A 9 -17.63 7.68 -8.67
N SER A 10 -16.80 8.67 -8.98
CA SER A 10 -16.16 8.78 -10.29
C SER A 10 -15.20 7.62 -10.56
N VAL A 11 -15.03 7.27 -11.83
CA VAL A 11 -14.01 6.30 -12.27
C VAL A 11 -12.89 7.05 -12.98
N ASN A 12 -11.72 7.03 -12.38
CA ASN A 12 -10.51 7.66 -12.91
C ASN A 12 -9.54 6.56 -13.34
N SER A 13 -9.27 6.47 -14.62
CA SER A 13 -8.38 5.43 -15.14
C SER A 13 -7.32 5.98 -16.08
N GLY A 14 -6.14 5.35 -16.04
CA GLY A 14 -5.04 5.70 -16.93
C GLY A 14 -4.12 4.52 -17.16
N LEU A 15 -3.46 4.51 -18.30
CA LEU A 15 -2.40 3.55 -18.56
C LEU A 15 -1.12 3.92 -17.80
N GLY A 16 -0.03 3.26 -18.05
CA GLY A 16 1.24 3.48 -17.37
C GLY A 16 1.63 4.96 -17.23
N TYR A 17 2.28 5.32 -16.13
CA TYR A 17 2.67 6.69 -15.76
C TYR A 17 1.50 7.67 -15.59
N SER A 18 0.36 7.19 -15.12
CA SER A 18 -0.81 8.05 -14.86
C SER A 18 -0.89 8.48 -13.39
N VAL A 19 -1.49 9.63 -13.16
CA VAL A 19 -1.90 10.09 -11.82
C VAL A 19 -3.41 10.10 -11.78
N ASN A 20 -4.00 9.33 -10.90
CA ASN A 20 -5.44 9.21 -10.74
C ASN A 20 -5.81 9.54 -9.30
N SER A 21 -6.75 10.44 -9.10
CA SER A 21 -7.16 10.91 -7.78
C SER A 21 -8.68 11.00 -7.68
N GLY A 22 -9.22 10.63 -6.51
CA GLY A 22 -10.65 10.75 -6.26
C GLY A 22 -11.03 10.50 -4.82
N ARG A 23 -12.28 10.82 -4.45
CA ARG A 23 -12.82 10.55 -3.12
C ARG A 23 -14.27 10.10 -3.19
N ASP A 24 -14.87 9.85 -2.01
CA ASP A 24 -16.29 9.53 -1.86
C ASP A 24 -16.70 8.31 -2.72
N GLY A 25 -16.02 7.18 -2.50
CA GLY A 25 -16.30 5.92 -3.20
C GLY A 25 -15.74 5.87 -4.64
N SER A 26 -14.86 6.78 -5.04
CA SER A 26 -14.28 6.76 -6.38
C SER A 26 -13.38 5.55 -6.63
N VAL A 27 -13.28 5.14 -7.88
CA VAL A 27 -12.35 4.10 -8.34
C VAL A 27 -11.21 4.74 -9.12
N ASN A 28 -10.00 4.60 -8.61
CA ASN A 28 -8.79 5.13 -9.22
C ASN A 28 -7.91 3.97 -9.67
N SER A 29 -7.73 3.80 -10.96
CA SER A 29 -6.94 2.70 -11.49
C SER A 29 -5.87 3.15 -12.46
N GLY A 30 -4.72 2.49 -12.42
CA GLY A 30 -3.61 2.82 -13.29
C GLY A 30 -2.78 1.61 -13.71
N GLY A 31 -2.03 1.76 -14.77
CA GLY A 31 -1.05 0.76 -15.21
C GLY A 31 0.23 0.76 -14.37
N ASN A 32 1.31 0.26 -14.92
CA ASN A 32 2.62 0.28 -14.28
C ASN A 32 3.08 1.74 -14.04
N TYR A 33 3.78 1.95 -12.92
CA TYR A 33 4.32 3.26 -12.53
C TYR A 33 3.26 4.34 -12.29
N SER A 34 2.00 3.97 -12.08
CA SER A 34 0.94 4.93 -11.78
C SER A 34 0.94 5.36 -10.32
N VAL A 35 0.37 6.53 -10.07
CA VAL A 35 0.03 7.02 -8.73
C VAL A 35 -1.50 7.08 -8.64
N ASN A 36 -2.06 6.36 -7.70
CA ASN A 36 -3.50 6.29 -7.48
C ASN A 36 -3.79 6.70 -6.03
N SER A 37 -4.61 7.71 -5.85
CA SER A 37 -4.90 8.27 -4.53
C SER A 37 -6.40 8.44 -4.33
N GLY A 38 -6.86 8.18 -3.10
CA GLY A 38 -8.27 8.33 -2.80
C GLY A 38 -8.58 8.36 -1.31
N LYS A 39 -9.78 8.82 -1.00
CA LYS A 39 -10.28 9.02 0.36
C LYS A 39 -11.71 8.49 0.46
N ASP A 40 -12.21 8.31 1.68
CA ASP A 40 -13.62 8.02 1.97
C ASP A 40 -14.18 6.81 1.19
N GLY A 41 -13.61 5.62 1.44
CA GLY A 41 -14.05 4.37 0.84
C GLY A 41 -13.64 4.16 -0.62
N SER A 42 -12.71 4.96 -1.13
CA SER A 42 -12.25 4.80 -2.52
C SER A 42 -11.44 3.52 -2.75
N VAL A 43 -11.44 3.05 -3.99
CA VAL A 43 -10.61 1.93 -4.44
C VAL A 43 -9.46 2.47 -5.29
N ASN A 44 -8.24 2.20 -4.87
CA ASN A 44 -7.02 2.64 -5.55
C ASN A 44 -6.24 1.42 -6.01
N SER A 45 -6.09 1.22 -7.30
CA SER A 45 -5.38 0.06 -7.83
C SER A 45 -4.37 0.41 -8.91
N GLY A 46 -3.27 -0.33 -8.93
CA GLY A 46 -2.23 -0.17 -9.94
C GLY A 46 -1.50 -1.47 -10.21
N LEU A 47 -0.84 -1.56 -11.35
CA LEU A 47 0.04 -2.68 -11.67
C LEU A 47 1.41 -2.51 -11.00
N GLY A 48 2.43 -3.20 -11.46
CA GLY A 48 3.76 -3.17 -10.86
C GLY A 48 4.37 -1.77 -10.74
N TYR A 49 5.15 -1.55 -9.70
CA TYR A 49 5.83 -0.26 -9.43
C TYR A 49 4.87 0.93 -9.24
N SER A 50 3.59 0.67 -8.96
CA SER A 50 2.61 1.72 -8.70
C SER A 50 2.65 2.19 -7.24
N VAL A 51 2.17 3.40 -7.01
CA VAL A 51 1.90 3.94 -5.67
C VAL A 51 0.39 4.05 -5.51
N ASN A 52 -0.16 3.37 -4.52
CA ASN A 52 -1.58 3.38 -4.22
C ASN A 52 -1.77 3.86 -2.79
N SER A 53 -2.48 4.95 -2.61
CA SER A 53 -2.66 5.58 -1.29
C SER A 53 -4.12 5.87 -1.02
N GLY A 54 -4.52 5.69 0.22
CA GLY A 54 -5.89 6.02 0.62
C GLY A 54 -6.08 6.06 2.12
N ARG A 55 -7.20 6.63 2.54
CA ARG A 55 -7.59 6.71 3.96
C ARG A 55 -9.09 6.50 4.12
N ASP A 56 -9.55 6.46 5.37
CA ASP A 56 -10.96 6.40 5.72
C ASP A 56 -11.69 5.22 5.04
N GLY A 57 -11.21 4.00 5.29
CA GLY A 57 -11.81 2.76 4.78
C GLY A 57 -11.49 2.43 3.33
N SER A 58 -10.55 3.12 2.70
CA SER A 58 -10.19 2.84 1.30
C SER A 58 -9.47 1.50 1.11
N VAL A 59 -9.56 0.95 -0.09
CA VAL A 59 -8.86 -0.26 -0.53
C VAL A 59 -7.73 0.13 -1.48
N ASN A 60 -6.51 -0.22 -1.12
CA ASN A 60 -5.31 0.07 -1.90
C ASN A 60 -4.66 -1.23 -2.34
N SER A 61 -4.56 -1.47 -3.63
CA SER A 61 -3.96 -2.69 -4.16
C SER A 61 -2.94 -2.44 -5.25
N GLY A 62 -1.90 -3.24 -5.29
CA GLY A 62 -0.84 -3.08 -6.28
C GLY A 62 -0.20 -4.39 -6.73
N GLY A 63 0.43 -4.35 -7.89
CA GLY A 63 1.23 -5.43 -8.43
C GLY A 63 2.58 -5.59 -7.72
N ASN A 64 3.50 -6.29 -8.35
CA ASN A 64 4.85 -6.47 -7.81
C ASN A 64 5.59 -5.14 -7.64
N TYR A 65 6.37 -5.02 -6.56
CA TYR A 65 7.14 -3.83 -6.24
C TYR A 65 6.30 -2.55 -6.10
N SER A 66 5.01 -2.67 -5.82
CA SER A 66 4.15 -1.51 -5.54
C SER A 66 4.32 -0.99 -4.12
N VAL A 67 4.02 0.28 -3.90
CA VAL A 67 3.83 0.85 -2.57
C VAL A 67 2.34 1.02 -2.32
N ASN A 68 1.84 0.43 -1.25
CA ASN A 68 0.44 0.49 -0.85
C ASN A 68 0.36 1.08 0.55
N SER A 69 -0.27 2.23 0.67
CA SER A 69 -0.31 3.02 1.90
C SER A 69 -1.73 3.34 2.30
N GLY A 70 -2.04 3.23 3.58
CA GLY A 70 -3.38 3.53 4.05
C GLY A 70 -3.46 3.94 5.51
N LYS A 71 -4.52 4.70 5.84
CA LYS A 71 -4.88 5.13 7.19
C LYS A 71 -6.27 4.61 7.56
N ASP A 72 -6.59 4.67 8.83
CA ASP A 72 -7.94 4.67 9.40
C ASP A 72 -8.90 3.63 8.79
N GLY A 73 -8.63 2.35 9.07
CA GLY A 73 -9.46 1.23 8.62
C GLY A 73 -9.24 0.81 7.16
N SER A 74 -8.24 1.36 6.48
CA SER A 74 -7.93 0.97 5.10
C SER A 74 -7.38 -0.45 4.98
N VAL A 75 -7.62 -1.08 3.83
CA VAL A 75 -7.05 -2.37 3.45
C VAL A 75 -5.97 -2.14 2.39
N ASN A 76 -4.78 -2.64 2.64
CA ASN A 76 -3.61 -2.44 1.78
C ASN A 76 -3.06 -3.80 1.35
N SER A 77 -3.05 -4.09 0.07
CA SER A 77 -2.55 -5.35 -0.44
C SER A 77 -1.53 -5.17 -1.57
N GLY A 78 -0.55 -6.06 -1.61
CA GLY A 78 0.47 -6.05 -2.65
C GLY A 78 0.92 -7.44 -3.05
N LEU A 79 1.23 -7.62 -4.33
CA LEU A 79 1.88 -8.82 -4.83
C LEU A 79 3.35 -8.87 -4.40
N GLY A 80 4.15 -9.73 -5.01
CA GLY A 80 5.52 -9.99 -4.58
C GLY A 80 6.40 -8.74 -4.43
N TYR A 81 7.21 -8.73 -3.39
CA TYR A 81 8.18 -7.67 -3.07
C TYR A 81 7.58 -6.27 -2.87
N SER A 82 6.30 -6.19 -2.58
CA SER A 82 5.60 -4.91 -2.33
C SER A 82 6.01 -4.30 -1.00
N VAL A 83 5.86 -2.99 -0.92
CA VAL A 83 6.03 -2.19 0.29
C VAL A 83 4.65 -1.76 0.80
N ILE A 84 4.34 -2.05 2.03
CA ILE A 84 3.03 -1.78 2.63
C ILE A 84 3.20 -0.88 3.85
N TYR A 85 2.55 0.28 3.82
CA TYR A 85 2.49 1.22 4.93
C TYR A 85 1.11 1.20 5.58
N LEU A 86 1.07 1.00 6.88
CA LEU A 86 -0.13 1.02 7.71
C LEU A 86 -0.08 2.25 8.60
N ASN A 87 -0.50 3.38 8.08
CA ASN A 87 -0.31 4.71 8.68
C ASN A 87 -1.43 5.12 9.65
N GLY A 88 -2.40 4.25 9.90
CA GLY A 88 -3.50 4.52 10.82
C GLY A 88 -3.87 3.32 11.68
N LYS A 89 -4.54 3.58 12.80
CA LYS A 89 -5.13 2.54 13.63
C LYS A 89 -6.15 1.75 12.81
N SER A 90 -6.25 0.44 13.04
CA SER A 90 -7.14 -0.47 12.30
C SER A 90 -6.84 -0.60 10.80
N ALA A 91 -5.73 -0.06 10.29
CA ALA A 91 -5.28 -0.35 8.94
C ALA A 91 -4.81 -1.80 8.84
N ILE A 92 -5.14 -2.46 7.73
CA ILE A 92 -4.81 -3.87 7.50
C ILE A 92 -3.89 -3.98 6.29
N GLY A 93 -2.83 -4.78 6.43
CA GLY A 93 -1.88 -5.09 5.36
C GLY A 93 -1.90 -6.57 4.98
N VAL A 94 -1.92 -6.84 3.68
CA VAL A 94 -1.77 -8.20 3.15
C VAL A 94 -0.71 -8.19 2.05
N GLY A 95 0.40 -8.86 2.28
CA GLY A 95 1.46 -8.99 1.28
C GLY A 95 1.58 -10.39 0.71
N TYR A 96 2.30 -10.53 -0.38
CA TYR A 96 2.73 -11.80 -0.94
C TYR A 96 4.25 -11.99 -0.73
N LYS A 97 4.85 -12.98 -1.39
CA LYS A 97 6.28 -13.34 -1.26
C LYS A 97 7.22 -12.13 -1.35
N GLY A 98 8.08 -11.98 -0.36
CA GLY A 98 9.07 -10.90 -0.31
C GLY A 98 8.52 -9.51 0.02
N SER A 99 7.21 -9.37 0.28
CA SER A 99 6.64 -8.10 0.71
C SER A 99 7.10 -7.72 2.12
N ILE A 100 7.21 -6.42 2.35
CA ILE A 100 7.54 -5.85 3.66
C ILE A 100 6.43 -4.91 4.12
N VAL A 101 6.23 -4.87 5.43
CA VAL A 101 5.19 -4.07 6.08
C VAL A 101 5.80 -3.20 7.17
N GLN A 102 5.38 -1.96 7.24
CA GLN A 102 5.63 -1.05 8.35
C GLN A 102 4.31 -0.44 8.80
N GLY A 103 4.11 -0.27 10.10
CA GLY A 103 2.84 0.26 10.60
C GLY A 103 2.96 1.06 11.88
N VAL A 104 1.82 1.59 12.32
CA VAL A 104 1.65 2.23 13.63
C VAL A 104 0.93 1.28 14.59
N ILE A 105 1.02 1.55 15.88
CA ILE A 105 0.34 0.76 16.92
C ILE A 105 -1.18 0.69 16.64
N GLY A 106 -1.72 -0.52 16.67
CA GLY A 106 -3.13 -0.82 16.40
C GLY A 106 -3.43 -1.24 14.95
N SER A 107 -2.45 -1.19 14.04
CA SER A 107 -2.56 -1.78 12.72
C SER A 107 -2.20 -3.27 12.71
N ALA A 108 -2.67 -4.03 11.72
CA ALA A 108 -2.43 -5.47 11.60
C ALA A 108 -1.96 -5.85 10.20
N PHE A 109 -1.19 -6.93 10.09
CA PHE A 109 -0.74 -7.42 8.80
C PHE A 109 -0.64 -8.95 8.73
N THR A 110 -0.65 -9.45 7.51
CA THR A 110 -0.48 -10.87 7.20
C THR A 110 0.44 -11.06 6.02
N LEU A 111 1.44 -11.94 6.17
CA LEU A 111 2.40 -12.30 5.13
C LEU A 111 2.51 -13.82 5.00
N PRO A 112 2.61 -14.37 3.79
CA PRO A 112 2.75 -15.81 3.57
C PRO A 112 4.19 -16.30 3.70
N VAL A 113 4.33 -17.52 4.18
CA VAL A 113 5.52 -18.34 3.92
C VAL A 113 5.28 -19.06 2.59
N VAL A 114 6.18 -18.89 1.64
CA VAL A 114 6.05 -19.46 0.29
C VAL A 114 7.24 -20.37 0.02
N GLU A 115 6.98 -21.64 -0.24
CA GLU A 115 7.96 -22.65 -0.64
C GLU A 115 7.52 -23.33 -1.95
N GLY A 116 8.46 -23.54 -2.87
CA GLY A 116 8.15 -24.12 -4.16
C GLY A 116 7.10 -23.37 -5.01
N GLY A 117 6.82 -22.10 -4.68
CA GLY A 117 5.76 -21.31 -5.33
C GLY A 117 4.38 -21.42 -4.64
N GLU A 118 4.25 -22.26 -3.64
CA GLU A 118 3.01 -22.49 -2.90
C GLU A 118 3.02 -21.78 -1.54
N ILE A 119 1.85 -21.30 -1.11
CA ILE A 119 1.68 -20.75 0.23
C ILE A 119 1.49 -21.93 1.19
N ILE A 120 2.46 -22.14 2.08
CA ILE A 120 2.42 -23.21 3.07
C ILE A 120 1.92 -22.74 4.43
N LYS A 121 1.97 -21.44 4.70
CA LYS A 121 1.54 -20.83 5.96
C LYS A 121 1.27 -19.35 5.81
N MET A 122 0.27 -18.85 6.54
CA MET A 122 0.03 -17.42 6.73
C MET A 122 0.49 -16.98 8.12
N LEU A 123 1.23 -15.90 8.19
CA LEU A 123 1.76 -15.31 9.42
C LEU A 123 1.13 -13.96 9.64
N SER A 124 0.41 -13.80 10.75
CA SER A 124 -0.28 -12.55 11.08
C SER A 124 0.26 -11.94 12.36
N ALA A 125 0.25 -10.62 12.42
CA ALA A 125 0.62 -9.87 13.62
C ALA A 125 -0.15 -8.54 13.70
N VAL A 126 -0.22 -8.03 14.93
CA VAL A 126 -0.64 -6.66 15.24
C VAL A 126 0.60 -5.88 15.65
N ILE A 127 0.73 -4.66 15.20
CA ILE A 127 1.76 -3.73 15.69
C ILE A 127 1.30 -3.29 17.08
N ASP A 128 1.92 -3.83 18.12
CA ASP A 128 1.54 -3.66 19.53
C ASP A 128 2.47 -2.71 20.30
N GLY A 129 3.60 -2.35 19.70
CA GLY A 129 4.63 -1.52 20.31
C GLY A 129 5.66 -2.30 21.17
N GLU A 130 5.37 -3.57 21.49
CA GLU A 130 6.22 -4.43 22.29
C GLU A 130 6.98 -5.44 21.41
N ARG A 131 6.27 -6.44 20.91
CA ARG A 131 6.81 -7.48 20.05
C ARG A 131 7.00 -6.99 18.62
N PHE A 132 6.02 -6.24 18.12
CA PHE A 132 6.05 -5.59 16.81
C PHE A 132 5.98 -4.08 16.99
N LYS A 133 7.14 -3.43 16.82
CA LYS A 133 7.32 -2.00 17.03
C LYS A 133 6.79 -1.19 15.85
N GLU A 134 6.28 -0.01 16.13
CA GLU A 134 5.89 0.92 15.07
C GLU A 134 7.11 1.40 14.27
N ARG A 135 6.87 1.81 13.03
CA ARG A 135 7.88 2.35 12.10
C ARG A 135 9.08 1.42 11.87
N THR A 136 8.88 0.13 12.07
CA THR A 136 9.87 -0.92 11.83
C THR A 136 9.40 -1.79 10.66
N TRP A 137 10.29 -2.15 9.76
CA TRP A 137 9.97 -3.02 8.64
C TRP A 137 9.94 -4.48 9.07
N TYR A 138 8.85 -5.14 8.76
CA TYR A 138 8.66 -6.57 8.99
C TYR A 138 8.48 -7.31 7.68
N GLY A 139 9.05 -8.49 7.61
CA GLY A 139 8.93 -9.43 6.50
C GLY A 139 8.98 -10.87 6.99
N VAL A 140 8.94 -11.81 6.05
CA VAL A 140 9.14 -13.23 6.37
C VAL A 140 10.62 -13.58 6.18
N LYS A 141 11.26 -14.07 7.24
CA LYS A 141 12.62 -14.59 7.25
C LYS A 141 12.63 -15.93 7.98
N ASP A 142 13.19 -16.95 7.36
CA ASP A 142 13.28 -18.30 7.92
C ASP A 142 11.94 -18.84 8.45
N GLY A 143 10.86 -18.63 7.67
CA GLY A 143 9.52 -19.08 7.99
C GLY A 143 8.84 -18.35 9.17
N ARG A 144 9.35 -17.19 9.57
CA ARG A 144 8.83 -16.39 10.70
C ARG A 144 8.74 -14.91 10.34
N LEU A 145 7.85 -14.18 11.03
CA LEU A 145 7.88 -12.71 11.00
C LEU A 145 9.10 -12.20 11.73
N ALA A 146 9.87 -11.35 11.09
CA ALA A 146 11.07 -10.75 11.62
C ALA A 146 11.26 -9.31 11.13
N GLU A 147 12.03 -8.54 11.86
CA GLU A 147 12.55 -7.27 11.37
C GLU A 147 13.44 -7.52 10.16
N VAL A 148 13.24 -6.75 9.11
CA VAL A 148 13.98 -6.85 7.85
C VAL A 148 14.46 -5.48 7.38
N LYS A 149 15.46 -5.48 6.52
CA LYS A 149 15.82 -4.29 5.75
C LYS A 149 15.18 -4.38 4.38
N PRO A 150 14.67 -3.27 3.82
CA PRO A 150 14.25 -3.23 2.43
C PRO A 150 15.38 -3.70 1.50
N THR A 151 15.01 -4.39 0.43
CA THR A 151 15.94 -4.64 -0.69
C THR A 151 16.24 -3.33 -1.41
N GLU A 152 17.27 -3.28 -2.24
CA GLU A 152 17.59 -2.07 -3.03
C GLU A 152 16.40 -1.61 -3.87
N GLU A 153 15.68 -2.55 -4.49
CA GLU A 153 14.51 -2.21 -5.30
C GLU A 153 13.33 -1.71 -4.46
N GLN A 154 13.09 -2.30 -3.29
CA GLN A 154 12.10 -1.81 -2.35
C GLN A 154 12.48 -0.42 -1.82
N GLN A 155 13.76 -0.17 -1.54
CA GLN A 155 14.22 1.15 -1.12
C GLN A 155 13.96 2.21 -2.19
N LYS A 156 14.22 1.93 -3.46
CA LYS A 156 13.86 2.85 -4.56
C LYS A 156 12.37 3.17 -4.59
N GLN A 157 11.51 2.17 -4.31
CA GLN A 157 10.06 2.41 -4.25
C GLN A 157 9.66 3.23 -3.02
N ILE A 158 10.31 3.02 -1.88
CA ILE A 158 10.14 3.83 -0.67
C ILE A 158 10.51 5.28 -0.97
N ASP A 159 11.69 5.52 -1.53
CA ASP A 159 12.18 6.87 -1.86
C ASP A 159 11.24 7.57 -2.85
N LYS A 160 10.74 6.85 -3.84
CA LYS A 160 9.73 7.34 -4.78
C LYS A 160 8.44 7.73 -4.07
N TYR A 161 7.94 6.88 -3.18
CA TYR A 161 6.74 7.17 -2.40
C TYR A 161 6.91 8.41 -1.53
N GLU A 162 8.01 8.51 -0.81
CA GLU A 162 8.30 9.66 0.05
C GLU A 162 8.41 10.96 -0.75
N ALA A 163 9.03 10.92 -1.92
CA ALA A 163 9.10 12.07 -2.84
C ALA A 163 7.71 12.48 -3.40
N THR A 164 6.80 11.51 -3.57
CA THR A 164 5.45 11.78 -4.10
C THR A 164 4.42 12.03 -3.01
N ARG A 165 4.74 11.79 -1.75
CA ARG A 165 3.80 11.91 -0.62
C ARG A 165 3.18 13.30 -0.51
N GLY A 166 3.99 14.35 -0.66
CA GLY A 166 3.49 15.74 -0.66
C GLY A 166 2.49 16.01 -1.79
N LEU A 167 2.67 15.40 -2.95
CA LEU A 167 1.71 15.47 -4.06
C LEU A 167 0.42 14.71 -3.72
N ILE A 168 0.54 13.52 -3.13
CA ILE A 168 -0.60 12.71 -2.71
C ILE A 168 -1.43 13.48 -1.67
N ASP A 169 -0.78 13.99 -0.62
CA ASP A 169 -1.42 14.77 0.42
C ASP A 169 -2.13 16.02 -0.17
N SER A 170 -1.48 16.73 -1.10
CA SER A 170 -2.08 17.91 -1.77
C SER A 170 -3.27 17.55 -2.68
N LEU A 171 -3.23 16.39 -3.35
CA LEU A 171 -4.36 15.90 -4.15
C LEU A 171 -5.53 15.49 -3.26
N GLU A 172 -5.25 14.89 -2.10
CA GLU A 172 -6.26 14.51 -1.12
C GLU A 172 -6.91 15.75 -0.48
N ASP A 173 -6.14 16.82 -0.24
CA ASP A 173 -6.61 18.06 0.38
C ASP A 173 -7.27 19.03 -0.61
N PHE A 174 -6.93 18.95 -1.91
CA PHE A 174 -7.51 19.82 -2.94
C PHE A 174 -9.05 19.70 -3.05
N TYR A 175 -9.60 18.58 -2.61
CA TYR A 175 -11.03 18.29 -2.61
C TYR A 175 -11.71 18.52 -1.24
N ASN A 176 -11.00 19.03 -0.25
CA ASN A 176 -11.59 19.47 1.02
C ASN A 176 -12.19 20.88 0.85
#